data_f629288cb86b894cb695f62a95afc706
#
_entry.id   f629288cb86b894cb695f62a95afc706
#
_cell.length_a   1.000
_cell.length_b   1.000
_cell.length_c   1.000
_cell.angle_alpha   90.00
_cell.angle_beta   90.00
_cell.angle_gamma   90.00
#
_symmetry.space_group_name_H-M   'P 1'
#
loop_
_entity.id
_entity.type
_entity.pdbx_description
1 polymer ?
#
loop_
_entity_poly.entity_id
_entity_poly.type
_entity_poly.pdbx_seq_one_letter_code
_entity_poly.pdbx_strand_id
1 'polypeptide(L)'
;MKSIKTLVLALTLILGAAMVFSSCRKDDPEEPTSKINYHFATMAEGQQLLAANTEYYSSLNQNNLDWHMRKTGSSLNELKAFAESCVRDFSDEEKAAITSAITSIETTLNDMGASLPFPEDIAFVKTTMEEERGAGAYTHKTEIYICEPVLRYGIPQDGDSEAVTESKRLRFNNLIAHELFHCLTRNSPAFRSRMYSLIGFTVTGVDFEFSPDIQNRILANPDVEHIDNYAEFTINGEKRNCELLMFYSKTWEEAYAEAGDEATFFDFHEEVLVPIDALDTYYPIEEASDFWDVVGRNTDYVIAPEECMADNFGYALVYGLNGKDYQTPELIADILNALRNYKN
;
A
#
# COMPACT_ATOMS: atom_id res chain seq x y z
N MET A 1 36.84 -0.73 -82.31
CA MET A 1 36.73 0.49 -83.14
C MET A 1 36.05 1.58 -82.29
N LYS A 2 36.86 2.56 -81.95
CA LYS A 2 36.63 4.04 -82.07
C LYS A 2 35.26 4.52 -81.48
N SER A 3 35.12 5.52 -80.64
CA SER A 3 35.82 6.82 -80.47
C SER A 3 35.22 7.53 -79.26
N ILE A 4 35.94 7.97 -78.25
CA ILE A 4 36.50 9.26 -77.96
C ILE A 4 35.56 10.49 -78.20
N LYS A 5 35.46 11.35 -77.18
CA LYS A 5 35.26 12.81 -77.11
C LYS A 5 33.89 13.20 -76.51
N THR A 6 33.68 14.20 -75.67
CA THR A 6 34.53 15.32 -75.25
C THR A 6 33.92 15.97 -74.02
N LEU A 7 34.72 16.44 -73.11
CA LEU A 7 34.51 17.33 -71.96
C LEU A 7 33.91 18.66 -72.38
N VAL A 8 32.86 19.16 -71.71
CA VAL A 8 32.60 20.61 -71.61
C VAL A 8 32.19 20.94 -70.17
N LEU A 9 33.01 21.79 -69.61
CA LEU A 9 32.87 22.44 -68.33
C LEU A 9 31.92 23.62 -68.49
N ALA A 10 30.84 23.65 -67.69
CA ALA A 10 30.05 24.88 -67.53
C ALA A 10 29.93 25.22 -66.04
N LEU A 11 30.65 26.22 -65.62
CA LEU A 11 30.63 26.85 -64.34
C LEU A 11 29.38 27.77 -64.33
N THR A 12 28.42 27.51 -63.45
CA THR A 12 27.37 28.47 -63.14
C THR A 12 27.37 28.72 -61.63
N LEU A 13 27.75 29.92 -61.24
CA LEU A 13 27.58 30.49 -59.93
C LEU A 13 26.09 30.61 -59.67
N ILE A 14 25.62 29.99 -58.57
CA ILE A 14 24.34 30.31 -57.95
C ILE A 14 24.62 30.80 -56.55
N LEU A 15 24.28 32.05 -56.26
CA LEU A 15 24.32 32.69 -54.95
C LEU A 15 23.49 31.89 -53.97
N GLY A 16 24.11 31.55 -52.85
CA GLY A 16 23.46 30.92 -51.72
C GLY A 16 22.53 31.87 -50.99
N ALA A 17 21.26 31.50 -50.92
CA ALA A 17 20.37 31.97 -49.87
C ALA A 17 20.47 30.92 -48.73
N ALA A 18 21.20 31.27 -47.70
CA ALA A 18 21.20 30.52 -46.46
C ALA A 18 19.81 30.68 -45.81
N MET A 19 18.92 29.72 -46.06
CA MET A 19 17.75 29.55 -45.20
C MET A 19 18.22 29.01 -43.87
N VAL A 20 18.26 29.85 -42.87
CA VAL A 20 18.35 29.50 -41.48
C VAL A 20 17.01 28.79 -41.15
N PHE A 21 17.00 27.48 -41.23
CA PHE A 21 15.96 26.70 -40.57
C PHE A 21 16.18 26.89 -39.07
N SER A 22 15.50 27.85 -38.47
CA SER A 22 15.24 27.90 -37.06
C SER A 22 14.37 26.68 -36.76
N SER A 23 15.02 25.60 -36.34
CA SER A 23 14.33 24.48 -35.72
C SER A 23 13.75 25.03 -34.41
N CYS A 24 12.49 25.47 -34.44
CA CYS A 24 11.67 25.48 -33.27
C CYS A 24 11.61 24.00 -32.81
N ARG A 25 12.48 23.60 -31.88
CA ARG A 25 12.12 22.50 -31.00
C ARG A 25 10.79 22.93 -30.39
N LYS A 26 9.70 22.31 -30.81
CA LYS A 26 8.56 22.19 -29.94
C LYS A 26 9.15 21.46 -28.73
N ASP A 27 9.13 22.11 -27.59
CA ASP A 27 9.23 21.40 -26.33
C ASP A 27 8.07 20.39 -26.38
N ASP A 28 8.39 19.13 -26.66
CA ASP A 28 7.45 18.04 -26.41
C ASP A 28 7.10 18.17 -24.94
N PRO A 29 5.81 18.18 -24.58
CA PRO A 29 5.46 18.19 -23.17
C PRO A 29 6.20 17.02 -22.53
N GLU A 30 7.01 17.30 -21.50
CA GLU A 30 7.66 16.26 -20.71
C GLU A 30 6.56 15.27 -20.33
N GLU A 31 6.75 13.99 -20.70
CA GLU A 31 5.82 12.97 -20.28
C GLU A 31 5.79 12.97 -18.74
N PRO A 32 4.60 12.93 -18.14
CA PRO A 32 4.49 12.95 -16.69
C PRO A 32 5.29 11.77 -16.12
N THR A 33 6.31 12.07 -15.34
CA THR A 33 7.13 11.06 -14.68
C THR A 33 6.60 10.86 -13.27
N SER A 34 6.37 9.62 -12.88
CA SER A 34 6.11 9.28 -11.49
C SER A 34 7.39 9.50 -10.69
N LYS A 35 7.33 10.45 -9.78
CA LYS A 35 8.39 10.70 -8.81
C LYS A 35 7.80 10.62 -7.41
N ILE A 36 8.47 9.88 -6.54
CA ILE A 36 8.09 9.70 -5.14
C ILE A 36 9.07 10.53 -4.29
N ASN A 37 8.58 11.59 -3.68
CA ASN A 37 9.37 12.37 -2.76
C ASN A 37 9.24 11.79 -1.36
N TYR A 38 10.35 11.60 -0.68
CA TYR A 38 10.38 11.03 0.65
C TYR A 38 11.62 11.48 1.42
N HIS A 39 11.56 11.32 2.72
CA HIS A 39 12.72 11.49 3.59
C HIS A 39 12.74 10.42 4.70
N PHE A 40 13.86 10.29 5.36
CA PHE A 40 14.03 9.41 6.52
C PHE A 40 13.97 10.23 7.78
N ALA A 41 12.93 10.01 8.58
CA ALA A 41 12.77 10.68 9.86
C ALA A 41 13.90 10.30 10.82
N THR A 42 14.38 11.26 11.56
CA THR A 42 15.20 11.01 12.76
C THR A 42 14.34 10.41 13.86
N MET A 43 14.96 9.78 14.86
CA MET A 43 14.23 9.26 16.02
C MET A 43 13.36 10.34 16.67
N ALA A 44 13.87 11.56 16.84
CA ALA A 44 13.11 12.65 17.45
C ALA A 44 11.91 13.10 16.59
N GLU A 45 12.06 13.11 15.28
CA GLU A 45 10.99 13.43 14.35
C GLU A 45 9.92 12.31 14.33
N GLY A 46 10.32 11.05 14.24
CA GLY A 46 9.39 9.92 14.29
C GLY A 46 8.56 9.87 15.58
N GLN A 47 9.18 10.20 16.73
CA GLN A 47 8.47 10.36 17.99
C GLN A 47 7.41 11.48 17.93
N GLN A 48 7.72 12.61 17.29
CA GLN A 48 6.77 13.70 17.11
C GLN A 48 5.62 13.31 16.17
N LEU A 49 5.90 12.59 15.09
CA LEU A 49 4.89 12.10 14.14
C LEU A 49 3.92 11.13 14.83
N LEU A 50 4.43 10.16 15.59
CA LEU A 50 3.59 9.25 16.39
C LEU A 50 2.72 10.01 17.41
N ALA A 51 3.32 10.94 18.16
CA ALA A 51 2.57 11.72 19.14
C ALA A 51 1.45 12.57 18.52
N ALA A 52 1.66 13.05 17.28
CA ALA A 52 0.71 13.86 16.53
C ALA A 52 -0.42 13.07 15.88
N ASN A 53 -0.32 11.74 15.80
CA ASN A 53 -1.36 10.91 15.22
C ASN A 53 -2.55 10.77 16.16
N THR A 54 -3.56 11.62 15.97
CA THR A 54 -4.77 11.63 16.79
C THR A 54 -5.87 10.75 16.19
N GLU A 55 -5.88 10.54 14.88
CA GLU A 55 -6.94 9.81 14.16
C GLU A 55 -6.94 8.33 14.55
N TYR A 56 -5.84 7.63 14.30
CA TYR A 56 -5.69 6.23 14.71
C TYR A 56 -5.93 6.02 16.20
N TYR A 57 -5.26 6.82 17.05
CA TYR A 57 -5.39 6.67 18.49
C TYR A 57 -6.80 6.97 19.01
N SER A 58 -7.61 7.77 18.32
CA SER A 58 -9.00 8.03 18.70
C SER A 58 -9.95 6.90 18.28
N SER A 59 -9.57 6.05 17.34
CA SER A 59 -10.36 4.89 16.92
C SER A 59 -10.22 3.68 17.85
N LEU A 60 -9.17 3.66 18.71
CA LEU A 60 -8.86 2.53 19.58
C LEU A 60 -9.91 2.37 20.69
N ASN A 61 -10.53 1.19 20.74
CA ASN A 61 -11.34 0.77 21.87
C ASN A 61 -10.48 0.16 22.99
N GLN A 62 -11.08 -0.23 24.12
CA GLN A 62 -10.33 -0.79 25.26
C GLN A 62 -9.62 -2.11 24.91
N ASN A 63 -10.24 -2.97 24.08
CA ASN A 63 -9.60 -4.21 23.66
C ASN A 63 -8.34 -3.94 22.82
N ASN A 64 -8.38 -2.95 21.92
CA ASN A 64 -7.19 -2.53 21.17
C ASN A 64 -6.06 -2.14 22.11
N LEU A 65 -6.33 -1.29 23.10
CA LEU A 65 -5.33 -0.85 24.08
C LEU A 65 -4.73 -2.04 24.87
N ASP A 66 -5.58 -2.95 25.31
CA ASP A 66 -5.16 -4.11 26.09
C ASP A 66 -4.30 -5.08 25.28
N TRP A 67 -4.65 -5.31 24.02
CA TRP A 67 -3.86 -6.12 23.11
C TRP A 67 -2.50 -5.48 22.79
N HIS A 68 -2.45 -4.18 22.46
CA HIS A 68 -1.19 -3.48 22.20
C HIS A 68 -0.27 -3.50 23.42
N MET A 69 -0.80 -3.31 24.61
CA MET A 69 -0.03 -3.26 25.84
C MET A 69 0.18 -4.62 26.50
N ARG A 70 -0.48 -5.68 26.00
CA ARG A 70 -0.52 -7.02 26.64
C ARG A 70 -0.88 -6.94 28.14
N LYS A 71 -1.87 -6.11 28.43
CA LYS A 71 -2.25 -5.80 29.79
C LYS A 71 -3.69 -5.29 29.85
N THR A 72 -4.53 -5.94 30.63
CA THR A 72 -5.92 -5.53 30.86
C THR A 72 -5.99 -4.16 31.55
N GLY A 73 -6.85 -3.29 31.06
CA GLY A 73 -7.08 -1.95 31.60
C GLY A 73 -5.99 -0.94 31.23
N SER A 74 -5.35 -1.13 30.09
CA SER A 74 -4.34 -0.23 29.57
C SER A 74 -4.93 1.12 29.13
N SER A 75 -4.14 2.16 29.24
CA SER A 75 -4.54 3.50 28.82
C SER A 75 -3.87 3.93 27.52
N LEU A 76 -4.54 4.81 26.78
CA LEU A 76 -3.98 5.42 25.57
C LEU A 76 -2.64 6.13 25.83
N ASN A 77 -2.48 6.77 26.99
CA ASN A 77 -1.21 7.44 27.31
C ASN A 77 -0.07 6.45 27.50
N GLU A 78 -0.33 5.26 28.07
CA GLU A 78 0.67 4.20 28.19
C GLU A 78 1.08 3.71 26.81
N LEU A 79 0.11 3.46 25.93
CA LEU A 79 0.38 3.02 24.53
C LEU A 79 1.19 4.08 23.78
N LYS A 80 0.80 5.37 23.83
CA LYS A 80 1.54 6.44 23.14
C LYS A 80 2.99 6.54 23.61
N ALA A 81 3.22 6.51 24.93
CA ALA A 81 4.56 6.54 25.48
C ALA A 81 5.39 5.30 25.09
N PHE A 82 4.74 4.15 24.99
CA PHE A 82 5.36 2.92 24.52
C PHE A 82 5.74 3.03 23.04
N ALA A 83 4.82 3.44 22.16
CA ALA A 83 5.06 3.62 20.75
C ALA A 83 6.21 4.60 20.48
N GLU A 84 6.22 5.75 21.15
CA GLU A 84 7.34 6.72 21.07
C GLU A 84 8.68 6.07 21.46
N SER A 85 8.69 5.16 22.44
CA SER A 85 9.90 4.46 22.87
C SER A 85 10.42 3.42 21.87
N CYS A 86 9.59 3.01 20.92
CA CYS A 86 9.92 2.05 19.87
C CYS A 86 10.66 2.68 18.68
N VAL A 87 10.65 4.00 18.53
CA VAL A 87 11.27 4.70 17.38
C VAL A 87 12.80 4.58 17.42
N ARG A 88 13.41 4.40 16.24
CA ARG A 88 14.86 4.24 16.02
C ARG A 88 15.33 5.09 14.84
N ASP A 89 16.64 5.34 14.77
CA ASP A 89 17.27 5.92 13.59
C ASP A 89 17.60 4.84 12.56
N PHE A 90 17.50 5.18 11.27
CA PHE A 90 17.94 4.32 10.18
C PHE A 90 19.46 4.30 10.04
N SER A 91 20.03 3.14 9.72
CA SER A 91 21.39 3.04 9.19
C SER A 91 21.45 3.48 7.72
N ASP A 92 22.65 3.75 7.21
CA ASP A 92 22.84 4.11 5.79
C ASP A 92 22.48 2.93 4.86
N GLU A 93 22.69 1.70 5.29
CA GLU A 93 22.35 0.49 4.53
C GLU A 93 20.83 0.34 4.42
N GLU A 94 20.08 0.58 5.49
CA GLU A 94 18.61 0.54 5.50
C GLU A 94 18.01 1.64 4.61
N LYS A 95 18.57 2.85 4.67
CA LYS A 95 18.18 3.95 3.77
C LYS A 95 18.43 3.58 2.30
N ALA A 96 19.58 2.97 2.01
CA ALA A 96 19.91 2.53 0.66
C ALA A 96 18.95 1.45 0.15
N ALA A 97 18.52 0.52 1.01
CA ALA A 97 17.56 -0.53 0.67
C ALA A 97 16.20 0.06 0.29
N ILE A 98 15.65 0.97 1.10
CA ILE A 98 14.38 1.67 0.81
C ILE A 98 14.51 2.49 -0.49
N THR A 99 15.60 3.25 -0.64
CA THR A 99 15.87 4.04 -1.86
C THR A 99 15.88 3.16 -3.11
N SER A 100 16.49 1.96 -3.03
CA SER A 100 16.52 1.00 -4.13
C SER A 100 15.12 0.48 -4.47
N ALA A 101 14.30 0.17 -3.47
CA ALA A 101 12.92 -0.27 -3.68
C ALA A 101 12.08 0.81 -4.34
N ILE A 102 12.14 2.05 -3.85
CA ILE A 102 11.42 3.19 -4.44
C ILE A 102 11.85 3.42 -5.89
N THR A 103 13.17 3.42 -6.17
CA THR A 103 13.69 3.58 -7.54
C THR A 103 13.17 2.48 -8.47
N SER A 104 13.05 1.24 -7.99
CA SER A 104 12.48 0.13 -8.77
C SER A 104 11.00 0.37 -9.08
N ILE A 105 10.23 0.86 -8.11
CA ILE A 105 8.79 1.18 -8.28
C ILE A 105 8.61 2.36 -9.24
N GLU A 106 9.38 3.45 -9.08
CA GLU A 106 9.37 4.59 -9.99
C GLU A 106 9.68 4.17 -11.44
N THR A 107 10.68 3.29 -11.61
CA THR A 107 11.04 2.74 -12.94
C THR A 107 9.84 2.00 -13.55
N THR A 108 9.20 1.12 -12.78
CA THR A 108 8.02 0.37 -13.25
C THR A 108 6.87 1.32 -13.65
N LEU A 109 6.60 2.33 -12.83
CA LEU A 109 5.56 3.33 -13.12
C LEU A 109 5.88 4.15 -14.36
N ASN A 110 7.12 4.60 -14.52
CA ASN A 110 7.56 5.38 -15.68
C ASN A 110 7.55 4.55 -16.96
N ASP A 111 7.97 3.28 -16.92
CA ASP A 111 7.90 2.36 -18.06
C ASP A 111 6.46 2.11 -18.52
N MET A 112 5.49 2.22 -17.62
CA MET A 112 4.05 2.15 -17.95
C MET A 112 3.49 3.48 -18.44
N GLY A 113 4.20 4.60 -18.27
CA GLY A 113 3.65 5.94 -18.48
C GLY A 113 2.58 6.33 -17.45
N ALA A 114 2.65 5.75 -16.24
CA ALA A 114 1.72 6.04 -15.15
C ALA A 114 2.18 7.27 -14.37
N SER A 115 1.25 8.16 -14.02
CA SER A 115 1.48 9.29 -13.11
C SER A 115 0.46 9.22 -11.98
N LEU A 116 0.92 8.84 -10.78
CA LEU A 116 0.06 8.60 -9.63
C LEU A 116 0.08 9.80 -8.67
N PRO A 117 -1.01 10.00 -7.89
CA PRO A 117 -1.16 11.11 -6.98
C PRO A 117 -0.41 10.86 -5.66
N PHE A 118 0.91 10.71 -5.72
CA PHE A 118 1.71 10.62 -4.50
C PHE A 118 1.63 11.91 -3.70
N PRO A 119 1.70 11.85 -2.35
CA PRO A 119 1.83 13.04 -1.52
C PRO A 119 3.10 13.82 -1.84
N GLU A 120 3.13 15.10 -1.44
CA GLU A 120 4.30 15.97 -1.66
C GLU A 120 5.55 15.42 -0.98
N ASP A 121 5.38 14.72 0.14
CA ASP A 121 6.45 14.11 0.90
C ASP A 121 5.94 12.91 1.68
N ILE A 122 6.77 11.86 1.81
CA ILE A 122 6.50 10.66 2.57
C ILE A 122 7.61 10.49 3.60
N ALA A 123 7.25 10.44 4.89
CA ALA A 123 8.21 10.19 5.94
C ALA A 123 8.38 8.67 6.15
N PHE A 124 9.60 8.15 6.07
CA PHE A 124 9.91 6.82 6.57
C PHE A 124 10.37 6.91 8.02
N VAL A 125 9.72 6.18 8.90
CA VAL A 125 10.01 6.11 10.33
C VAL A 125 10.42 4.68 10.69
N LYS A 126 11.57 4.50 11.33
CA LYS A 126 11.99 3.19 11.82
C LYS A 126 11.49 2.97 13.23
N THR A 127 10.87 1.82 13.49
CA THR A 127 10.47 1.39 14.83
C THR A 127 10.97 -0.02 15.14
N THR A 128 10.77 -0.48 16.39
CA THR A 128 10.97 -1.90 16.75
C THR A 128 9.78 -2.76 16.35
N MET A 129 8.64 -2.15 15.97
CA MET A 129 7.35 -2.78 15.68
C MET A 129 6.71 -3.48 16.90
N GLU A 130 7.25 -3.28 18.08
CA GLU A 130 6.64 -3.84 19.31
C GLU A 130 5.32 -3.13 19.64
N GLU A 131 5.17 -1.89 19.20
CA GLU A 131 3.96 -1.07 19.36
C GLU A 131 2.76 -1.63 18.59
N GLU A 132 2.98 -2.23 17.41
CA GLU A 132 1.95 -2.87 16.57
C GLU A 132 2.04 -4.41 16.58
N ARG A 133 2.74 -4.98 17.56
CA ARG A 133 2.71 -6.40 17.94
C ARG A 133 2.93 -7.42 16.81
N GLY A 134 3.73 -7.11 15.83
CA GLY A 134 4.18 -8.09 14.84
C GLY A 134 3.87 -7.74 13.41
N ALA A 135 3.36 -6.55 13.14
CA ALA A 135 3.34 -5.99 11.80
C ALA A 135 4.76 -5.94 11.23
N GLY A 136 4.90 -5.95 9.90
CA GLY A 136 6.19 -5.73 9.24
C GLY A 136 6.45 -4.25 9.00
N ALA A 137 5.41 -3.57 8.59
CA ALA A 137 5.29 -2.14 8.40
C ALA A 137 3.84 -1.73 8.62
N TYR A 138 3.60 -0.44 8.71
CA TYR A 138 2.27 0.18 8.70
C TYR A 138 2.39 1.65 8.31
N THR A 139 1.27 2.25 7.91
CA THR A 139 1.21 3.64 7.48
C THR A 139 0.21 4.44 8.30
N HIS A 140 0.65 5.57 8.85
CA HIS A 140 -0.24 6.61 9.40
C HIS A 140 -0.22 7.80 8.47
N LYS A 141 -1.39 8.26 7.98
CA LYS A 141 -1.47 9.35 6.99
C LYS A 141 -0.55 9.07 5.80
N THR A 142 0.59 9.75 5.74
CA THR A 142 1.62 9.59 4.71
C THR A 142 2.99 9.25 5.32
N GLU A 143 3.02 8.79 6.56
CA GLU A 143 4.20 8.30 7.26
C GLU A 143 4.23 6.77 7.24
N ILE A 144 5.27 6.18 6.69
CA ILE A 144 5.50 4.73 6.64
C ILE A 144 6.41 4.32 7.79
N TYR A 145 5.89 3.50 8.68
CA TYR A 145 6.61 2.92 9.81
C TYR A 145 7.08 1.52 9.44
N ILE A 146 8.37 1.22 9.68
CA ILE A 146 8.97 -0.04 9.25
C ILE A 146 9.99 -0.55 10.27
N CYS A 147 10.05 -1.87 10.46
CA CYS A 147 10.93 -2.48 11.43
C CYS A 147 12.23 -3.05 10.87
N GLU A 148 13.25 -3.17 11.72
CA GLU A 148 14.55 -3.74 11.37
C GLU A 148 14.47 -5.15 10.75
N PRO A 149 13.69 -6.12 11.27
CA PRO A 149 13.59 -7.45 10.68
C PRO A 149 13.18 -7.44 9.21
N VAL A 150 12.28 -6.54 8.85
CA VAL A 150 11.79 -6.38 7.47
C VAL A 150 12.82 -5.68 6.59
N LEU A 151 13.47 -4.63 7.10
CA LEU A 151 14.53 -3.91 6.39
C LEU A 151 15.66 -4.84 5.94
N ARG A 152 15.96 -5.89 6.71
CA ARG A 152 16.98 -6.90 6.36
C ARG A 152 16.66 -7.67 5.08
N TYR A 153 15.40 -7.74 4.64
CA TYR A 153 15.05 -8.34 3.34
C TYR A 153 15.54 -7.50 2.17
N GLY A 154 15.61 -6.18 2.32
CA GLY A 154 16.15 -5.27 1.31
C GLY A 154 17.67 -5.20 1.29
N ILE A 155 18.36 -5.77 2.29
CA ILE A 155 19.80 -5.72 2.46
C ILE A 155 20.40 -7.11 2.13
N PRO A 156 21.31 -7.25 1.13
CA PRO A 156 21.96 -8.52 0.86
C PRO A 156 22.68 -9.06 2.10
N GLN A 157 22.53 -10.36 2.38
CA GLN A 157 23.13 -11.01 3.55
C GLN A 157 24.27 -11.93 3.13
N ASP A 158 25.33 -11.99 3.94
CA ASP A 158 26.44 -12.91 3.73
C ASP A 158 25.94 -14.36 3.68
N GLY A 159 26.30 -15.08 2.63
CA GLY A 159 25.91 -16.48 2.42
C GLY A 159 24.61 -16.69 1.64
N ASP A 160 23.85 -15.66 1.34
CA ASP A 160 22.69 -15.76 0.46
C ASP A 160 23.17 -16.08 -0.98
N SER A 161 22.48 -16.99 -1.66
CA SER A 161 22.63 -17.12 -3.10
C SER A 161 21.97 -15.97 -3.84
N GLU A 162 22.35 -15.73 -5.09
CA GLU A 162 21.74 -14.69 -5.94
C GLU A 162 20.20 -14.85 -6.00
N ALA A 163 19.70 -16.08 -6.15
CA ALA A 163 18.26 -16.35 -6.18
C ALA A 163 17.57 -16.02 -4.85
N VAL A 164 18.21 -16.26 -3.71
CA VAL A 164 17.68 -15.92 -2.38
C VAL A 164 17.67 -14.41 -2.19
N THR A 165 18.76 -13.74 -2.55
CA THR A 165 18.85 -12.26 -2.48
C THR A 165 17.76 -11.62 -3.34
N GLU A 166 17.57 -12.09 -4.57
CA GLU A 166 16.55 -11.58 -5.48
C GLU A 166 15.14 -11.82 -4.92
N SER A 167 14.85 -13.01 -4.39
CA SER A 167 13.54 -13.31 -3.76
C SER A 167 13.25 -12.39 -2.56
N LYS A 168 14.25 -12.15 -1.72
CA LYS A 168 14.15 -11.22 -0.59
C LYS A 168 13.90 -9.78 -1.08
N ARG A 169 14.65 -9.33 -2.08
CA ARG A 169 14.52 -8.01 -2.69
C ARG A 169 13.10 -7.79 -3.24
N LEU A 170 12.57 -8.77 -3.98
CA LEU A 170 11.21 -8.68 -4.52
C LEU A 170 10.16 -8.59 -3.43
N ARG A 171 10.30 -9.38 -2.34
CA ARG A 171 9.40 -9.30 -1.19
C ARG A 171 9.47 -7.93 -0.52
N PHE A 172 10.66 -7.39 -0.36
CA PHE A 172 10.85 -6.06 0.21
C PHE A 172 10.25 -4.97 -0.67
N ASN A 173 10.50 -5.01 -1.97
CA ASN A 173 9.88 -4.08 -2.92
C ASN A 173 8.35 -4.17 -2.89
N ASN A 174 7.80 -5.38 -2.74
CA ASN A 174 6.36 -5.59 -2.62
C ASN A 174 5.80 -4.92 -1.37
N LEU A 175 6.47 -5.06 -0.22
CA LEU A 175 6.05 -4.38 1.00
C LEU A 175 6.11 -2.85 0.84
N ILE A 176 7.20 -2.30 0.28
CA ILE A 176 7.28 -0.86 0.06
C ILE A 176 6.17 -0.38 -0.91
N ALA A 177 5.83 -1.15 -1.94
CA ALA A 177 4.71 -0.82 -2.83
C ALA A 177 3.35 -0.89 -2.12
N HIS A 178 3.17 -1.85 -1.22
CA HIS A 178 2.00 -1.98 -0.35
C HIS A 178 1.83 -0.72 0.52
N GLU A 179 2.85 -0.30 1.25
CA GLU A 179 2.80 0.90 2.09
C GLU A 179 2.58 2.18 1.27
N LEU A 180 3.18 2.26 0.08
CA LEU A 180 2.95 3.38 -0.83
C LEU A 180 1.50 3.43 -1.33
N PHE A 181 0.80 2.31 -1.41
CA PHE A 181 -0.62 2.29 -1.74
C PHE A 181 -1.44 3.01 -0.68
N HIS A 182 -1.17 2.79 0.59
CA HIS A 182 -1.83 3.50 1.68
C HIS A 182 -1.59 5.02 1.59
N CYS A 183 -0.36 5.44 1.31
CA CYS A 183 -0.07 6.87 1.09
C CYS A 183 -0.87 7.45 -0.08
N LEU A 184 -1.05 6.69 -1.17
CA LEU A 184 -1.81 7.12 -2.36
C LEU A 184 -3.30 7.25 -2.06
N THR A 185 -3.91 6.28 -1.38
CA THR A 185 -5.34 6.29 -1.05
C THR A 185 -5.71 7.42 -0.11
N ARG A 186 -4.83 7.74 0.84
CA ARG A 186 -4.99 8.86 1.76
C ARG A 186 -4.83 10.21 1.08
N ASN A 187 -3.86 10.31 0.17
CA ASN A 187 -3.63 11.56 -0.55
C ASN A 187 -4.68 11.84 -1.62
N SER A 188 -5.33 10.80 -2.16
CA SER A 188 -6.32 10.94 -3.24
C SER A 188 -7.55 10.06 -3.05
N PRO A 189 -8.66 10.62 -2.54
CA PRO A 189 -9.94 9.90 -2.46
C PRO A 189 -10.43 9.37 -3.82
N ALA A 190 -10.10 10.06 -4.92
CA ALA A 190 -10.45 9.60 -6.25
C ALA A 190 -9.65 8.35 -6.65
N PHE A 191 -8.37 8.28 -6.30
CA PHE A 191 -7.55 7.09 -6.48
C PHE A 191 -8.09 5.92 -5.64
N ARG A 192 -8.37 6.16 -4.36
CA ARG A 192 -8.96 5.17 -3.45
C ARG A 192 -10.25 4.59 -4.02
N SER A 193 -11.21 5.44 -4.38
CA SER A 193 -12.49 5.00 -4.95
C SER A 193 -12.31 4.17 -6.22
N ARG A 194 -11.39 4.56 -7.10
CA ARG A 194 -11.11 3.83 -8.31
C ARG A 194 -10.51 2.44 -8.03
N MET A 195 -9.53 2.38 -7.13
CA MET A 195 -8.86 1.10 -6.81
C MET A 195 -9.81 0.14 -6.10
N TYR A 196 -10.57 0.61 -5.12
CA TYR A 196 -11.56 -0.19 -4.42
C TYR A 196 -12.65 -0.75 -5.33
N SER A 197 -13.05 0.00 -6.37
CA SER A 197 -14.05 -0.49 -7.33
C SER A 197 -13.59 -1.74 -8.10
N LEU A 198 -12.28 -2.00 -8.20
CA LEU A 198 -11.74 -3.19 -8.86
C LEU A 198 -11.99 -4.49 -8.08
N ILE A 199 -12.21 -4.38 -6.78
CA ILE A 199 -12.61 -5.47 -5.88
C ILE A 199 -14.06 -5.30 -5.38
N GLY A 200 -14.90 -4.62 -6.16
CA GLY A 200 -16.33 -4.49 -5.91
C GLY A 200 -16.75 -3.49 -4.85
N PHE A 201 -15.82 -2.77 -4.21
CA PHE A 201 -16.16 -1.84 -3.14
C PHE A 201 -16.50 -0.44 -3.64
N THR A 202 -17.50 0.15 -3.01
CA THR A 202 -17.96 1.54 -3.21
C THR A 202 -17.61 2.36 -1.98
N VAL A 203 -16.86 3.45 -2.17
CA VAL A 203 -16.51 4.40 -1.10
C VAL A 203 -17.62 5.45 -0.99
N THR A 204 -18.14 5.67 0.22
CA THR A 204 -19.22 6.65 0.51
C THR A 204 -18.69 8.02 0.89
N GLY A 205 -17.46 8.08 1.44
CA GLY A 205 -16.83 9.28 1.98
C GLY A 205 -17.40 9.72 3.34
N VAL A 206 -18.17 8.85 4.00
CA VAL A 206 -18.71 9.09 5.34
C VAL A 206 -18.63 7.78 6.12
N ASP A 207 -17.90 7.78 7.23
CA ASP A 207 -17.74 6.61 8.09
C ASP A 207 -19.08 6.13 8.65
N PHE A 208 -19.23 4.81 8.77
CA PHE A 208 -20.45 4.21 9.34
C PHE A 208 -20.44 4.29 10.87
N GLU A 209 -21.59 4.60 11.44
CA GLU A 209 -21.81 4.61 12.88
C GLU A 209 -22.35 3.26 13.35
N PHE A 210 -21.46 2.34 13.71
CA PHE A 210 -21.82 1.01 14.20
C PHE A 210 -22.43 1.05 15.59
N SER A 211 -23.21 0.01 15.92
CA SER A 211 -23.68 -0.18 17.30
C SER A 211 -22.48 -0.30 18.27
N PRO A 212 -22.68 0.04 19.56
CA PRO A 212 -21.61 -0.12 20.56
C PRO A 212 -21.04 -1.52 20.65
N ASP A 213 -21.86 -2.56 20.41
CA ASP A 213 -21.42 -3.95 20.44
C ASP A 213 -20.48 -4.26 19.28
N ILE A 214 -20.78 -3.78 18.07
CA ILE A 214 -19.90 -3.89 16.91
C ILE A 214 -18.63 -3.07 17.15
N GLN A 215 -18.76 -1.79 17.53
CA GLN A 215 -17.63 -0.88 17.74
C GLN A 215 -16.60 -1.42 18.73
N ASN A 216 -17.05 -2.10 19.80
CA ASN A 216 -16.17 -2.67 20.80
C ASN A 216 -15.44 -3.94 20.33
N ARG A 217 -15.86 -4.54 19.22
CA ARG A 217 -15.23 -5.73 18.62
C ARG A 217 -14.22 -5.38 17.54
N ILE A 218 -14.30 -4.18 16.95
CA ILE A 218 -13.41 -3.80 15.85
C ILE A 218 -11.95 -3.84 16.32
N LEU A 219 -11.14 -4.64 15.64
CA LEU A 219 -9.70 -4.58 15.73
C LEU A 219 -9.23 -3.44 14.81
N ALA A 220 -8.74 -2.37 15.42
CA ALA A 220 -8.26 -1.22 14.66
C ALA A 220 -6.97 -1.58 13.94
N ASN A 221 -6.91 -1.17 12.67
CA ASN A 221 -5.74 -1.32 11.81
C ASN A 221 -5.20 0.09 11.49
N PRO A 222 -3.90 0.37 11.73
CA PRO A 222 -3.31 1.67 11.41
C PRO A 222 -3.38 2.00 9.91
N ASP A 223 -3.51 0.97 9.06
CA ASP A 223 -3.61 1.11 7.61
C ASP A 223 -5.04 1.39 7.12
N VAL A 224 -6.03 1.42 8.00
CA VAL A 224 -7.43 1.70 7.68
C VAL A 224 -7.88 2.96 8.41
N GLU A 225 -7.83 4.12 7.74
CA GLU A 225 -8.24 5.40 8.34
C GLU A 225 -9.77 5.57 8.37
N HIS A 226 -10.49 4.99 7.40
CA HIS A 226 -11.92 5.18 7.21
C HIS A 226 -12.66 3.87 7.04
N ILE A 227 -13.78 3.74 7.72
CA ILE A 227 -14.73 2.65 7.59
C ILE A 227 -15.96 3.21 6.88
N ASP A 228 -15.83 3.52 5.59
CA ASP A 228 -16.77 4.30 4.79
C ASP A 228 -17.06 3.65 3.43
N ASN A 229 -16.93 2.34 3.34
CA ASN A 229 -17.04 1.63 2.07
C ASN A 229 -17.84 0.34 2.21
N TYR A 230 -18.34 -0.21 1.11
CA TYR A 230 -19.09 -1.46 1.09
C TYR A 230 -19.00 -2.16 -0.26
N ALA A 231 -19.20 -3.47 -0.26
CA ALA A 231 -19.44 -4.25 -1.46
C ALA A 231 -20.71 -5.10 -1.31
N GLU A 232 -21.28 -5.55 -2.44
CA GLU A 232 -22.45 -6.42 -2.45
C GLU A 232 -22.01 -7.88 -2.33
N PHE A 233 -22.48 -8.57 -1.30
CA PHE A 233 -22.24 -9.99 -1.06
C PHE A 233 -23.54 -10.78 -0.99
N THR A 234 -23.48 -12.07 -1.37
CA THR A 234 -24.62 -13.00 -1.28
C THR A 234 -24.53 -13.80 0.02
N ILE A 235 -25.25 -13.38 1.05
CA ILE A 235 -25.30 -13.98 2.37
C ILE A 235 -26.64 -14.70 2.54
N ASN A 236 -26.59 -16.01 2.83
CA ASN A 236 -27.80 -16.86 2.99
C ASN A 236 -28.77 -16.80 1.78
N GLY A 237 -28.22 -16.58 0.58
CA GLY A 237 -28.96 -16.47 -0.67
C GLY A 237 -29.59 -15.10 -0.94
N GLU A 238 -29.35 -14.11 -0.11
CA GLU A 238 -29.76 -12.72 -0.27
C GLU A 238 -28.57 -11.80 -0.53
N LYS A 239 -28.74 -10.84 -1.44
CA LYS A 239 -27.73 -9.83 -1.70
C LYS A 239 -27.81 -8.72 -0.64
N ARG A 240 -26.64 -8.40 -0.06
CA ARG A 240 -26.47 -7.36 0.96
C ARG A 240 -25.23 -6.53 0.66
N ASN A 241 -25.36 -5.22 0.84
CA ASN A 241 -24.22 -4.32 0.85
C ASN A 241 -23.59 -4.35 2.24
N CYS A 242 -22.34 -4.80 2.35
CA CYS A 242 -21.65 -4.95 3.62
C CYS A 242 -20.28 -4.27 3.61
N GLU A 243 -19.91 -3.68 4.74
CA GLU A 243 -18.55 -3.32 5.09
C GLU A 243 -17.79 -4.57 5.55
N LEU A 244 -16.52 -4.66 5.18
CA LEU A 244 -15.61 -5.73 5.62
C LEU A 244 -14.77 -5.24 6.78
N LEU A 245 -14.90 -5.87 7.93
CA LEU A 245 -14.23 -5.51 9.17
C LEU A 245 -13.44 -6.68 9.74
N MET A 246 -12.41 -6.34 10.51
CA MET A 246 -11.68 -7.28 11.35
C MET A 246 -12.12 -7.13 12.81
N PHE A 247 -12.51 -8.25 13.44
CA PHE A 247 -12.93 -8.29 14.83
C PHE A 247 -11.93 -9.05 15.69
N TYR A 248 -11.86 -8.71 16.97
CA TYR A 248 -11.31 -9.60 17.97
C TYR A 248 -12.26 -10.75 18.23
N SER A 249 -11.81 -11.98 18.09
CA SER A 249 -12.54 -13.17 18.52
C SER A 249 -12.46 -13.39 20.05
N LYS A 250 -11.44 -12.82 20.71
CA LYS A 250 -11.20 -12.87 22.16
C LYS A 250 -10.62 -11.57 22.69
N THR A 251 -10.95 -11.25 23.95
CA THR A 251 -10.25 -10.21 24.71
C THR A 251 -8.79 -10.63 24.96
N TRP A 252 -7.92 -9.66 25.26
CA TRP A 252 -6.55 -9.97 25.65
C TRP A 252 -6.47 -10.95 26.83
N GLU A 253 -7.31 -10.77 27.86
CA GLU A 253 -7.32 -11.64 29.03
C GLU A 253 -7.65 -13.10 28.69
N GLU A 254 -8.66 -13.33 27.82
CA GLU A 254 -9.05 -14.65 27.34
C GLU A 254 -7.96 -15.27 26.47
N ALA A 255 -7.36 -14.52 25.56
CA ALA A 255 -6.29 -14.99 24.69
C ALA A 255 -5.02 -15.33 25.50
N TYR A 256 -4.66 -14.49 26.47
CA TYR A 256 -3.54 -14.74 27.37
C TYR A 256 -3.76 -15.98 28.24
N ALA A 257 -4.98 -16.21 28.73
CA ALA A 257 -5.31 -17.42 29.49
C ALA A 257 -5.19 -18.69 28.64
N GLU A 258 -5.36 -18.60 27.31
CA GLU A 258 -5.26 -19.74 26.40
C GLU A 258 -3.83 -19.96 25.88
N ALA A 259 -3.12 -18.93 25.45
CA ALA A 259 -1.85 -19.03 24.75
C ALA A 259 -0.67 -18.34 25.51
N GLY A 260 -0.93 -17.66 26.62
CA GLY A 260 0.12 -16.95 27.36
C GLY A 260 0.77 -15.84 26.56
N ASP A 261 2.09 -15.67 26.71
CA ASP A 261 2.86 -14.64 26.01
C ASP A 261 2.99 -14.89 24.49
N GLU A 262 2.65 -16.09 24.01
CA GLU A 262 2.64 -16.45 22.59
C GLU A 262 1.39 -15.93 21.85
N ALA A 263 0.38 -15.42 22.56
CA ALA A 263 -0.85 -14.92 21.98
C ALA A 263 -0.54 -13.72 21.03
N THR A 264 -0.99 -13.84 19.79
CA THR A 264 -0.97 -12.75 18.80
C THR A 264 -2.40 -12.41 18.39
N PHE A 265 -2.64 -11.18 17.95
CA PHE A 265 -3.97 -10.83 17.47
C PHE A 265 -4.34 -11.57 16.17
N PHE A 266 -3.35 -11.97 15.36
CA PHE A 266 -3.58 -12.79 14.17
C PHE A 266 -4.13 -14.20 14.49
N ASP A 267 -3.87 -14.74 15.67
CA ASP A 267 -4.43 -16.01 16.10
C ASP A 267 -5.87 -15.87 16.65
N PHE A 268 -6.28 -14.65 16.97
CA PHE A 268 -7.54 -14.35 17.65
C PHE A 268 -8.36 -13.24 16.98
N HIS A 269 -8.25 -13.12 15.65
CA HIS A 269 -9.11 -12.26 14.86
C HIS A 269 -10.08 -13.08 14.00
N GLU A 270 -11.08 -12.41 13.47
CA GLU A 270 -12.02 -12.93 12.48
C GLU A 270 -12.43 -11.82 11.52
N GLU A 271 -12.56 -12.14 10.24
CA GLU A 271 -13.10 -11.24 9.23
C GLU A 271 -14.61 -11.36 9.18
N VAL A 272 -15.29 -10.23 9.20
CA VAL A 272 -16.75 -10.18 9.22
C VAL A 272 -17.31 -9.17 8.23
N LEU A 273 -18.52 -9.44 7.78
CA LEU A 273 -19.32 -8.58 6.93
C LEU A 273 -20.44 -7.94 7.76
N VAL A 274 -20.44 -6.61 7.84
CA VAL A 274 -21.48 -5.84 8.53
C VAL A 274 -22.37 -5.17 7.48
N PRO A 275 -23.67 -5.56 7.37
CA PRO A 275 -24.60 -4.91 6.44
C PRO A 275 -24.75 -3.41 6.77
N ILE A 276 -24.63 -2.55 5.75
CA ILE A 276 -24.74 -1.10 5.96
C ILE A 276 -26.16 -0.63 6.29
N ASP A 277 -27.14 -1.49 6.12
CA ASP A 277 -28.55 -1.29 6.51
C ASP A 277 -28.91 -1.92 7.87
N ALA A 278 -27.95 -2.60 8.53
CA ALA A 278 -28.13 -3.27 9.84
C ALA A 278 -26.80 -3.24 10.62
N LEU A 279 -26.38 -2.04 11.04
CA LEU A 279 -25.08 -1.77 11.68
C LEU A 279 -24.94 -2.34 13.11
N ASP A 280 -25.83 -3.22 13.53
CA ASP A 280 -25.82 -4.01 14.77
C ASP A 280 -25.73 -5.53 14.53
N THR A 281 -25.59 -5.93 13.26
CA THR A 281 -25.55 -7.33 12.83
C THR A 281 -24.26 -7.59 12.04
N TYR A 282 -23.69 -8.77 12.14
CA TYR A 282 -22.53 -9.17 11.34
C TYR A 282 -22.62 -10.65 10.93
N TYR A 283 -21.85 -11.00 9.91
CA TYR A 283 -21.72 -12.36 9.38
C TYR A 283 -20.24 -12.66 9.15
N PRO A 284 -19.72 -13.84 9.54
CA PRO A 284 -18.41 -14.32 9.09
C PRO A 284 -18.33 -14.31 7.56
N ILE A 285 -17.16 -14.05 7.00
CA ILE A 285 -16.97 -13.99 5.54
C ILE A 285 -17.34 -15.31 4.84
N GLU A 286 -17.25 -16.45 5.52
CA GLU A 286 -17.62 -17.78 5.03
C GLU A 286 -19.12 -17.92 4.74
N GLU A 287 -19.97 -17.08 5.32
CA GLU A 287 -21.40 -17.06 5.03
C GLU A 287 -21.72 -16.35 3.70
N ALA A 288 -20.78 -15.62 3.14
CA ALA A 288 -20.93 -15.02 1.83
C ALA A 288 -20.45 -15.98 0.73
N SER A 289 -21.41 -16.55 -0.02
CA SER A 289 -21.12 -17.58 -1.03
C SER A 289 -20.27 -17.10 -2.19
N ASP A 290 -20.19 -15.79 -2.42
CA ASP A 290 -19.47 -15.10 -3.50
C ASP A 290 -18.33 -14.20 -3.00
N PHE A 291 -17.93 -14.30 -1.72
CA PHE A 291 -16.89 -13.43 -1.15
C PHE A 291 -15.63 -13.37 -2.02
N TRP A 292 -15.08 -14.52 -2.34
CA TRP A 292 -13.87 -14.62 -3.14
C TRP A 292 -14.04 -14.25 -4.64
N ASP A 293 -15.27 -14.27 -5.13
CA ASP A 293 -15.57 -13.83 -6.50
C ASP A 293 -15.62 -12.29 -6.57
N VAL A 294 -15.92 -11.64 -5.44
CA VAL A 294 -15.92 -10.17 -5.30
C VAL A 294 -14.49 -9.64 -5.08
N VAL A 295 -13.78 -10.12 -4.06
CA VAL A 295 -12.48 -9.56 -3.65
C VAL A 295 -11.29 -10.15 -4.43
N GLY A 296 -11.49 -11.27 -5.15
CA GLY A 296 -10.40 -12.01 -5.80
C GLY A 296 -9.67 -12.97 -4.83
N ARG A 297 -8.71 -13.74 -5.38
CA ARG A 297 -8.00 -14.82 -4.66
C ARG A 297 -6.48 -14.72 -4.72
N ASN A 298 -5.96 -13.53 -4.99
CA ASN A 298 -4.51 -13.33 -5.14
C ASN A 298 -3.78 -13.21 -3.80
N THR A 299 -4.51 -12.82 -2.75
CA THR A 299 -4.02 -12.72 -1.38
C THR A 299 -5.06 -13.30 -0.43
N ASP A 300 -4.59 -13.86 0.68
CA ASP A 300 -5.43 -14.25 1.82
C ASP A 300 -5.53 -13.10 2.85
N TYR A 301 -4.84 -11.98 2.63
CA TYR A 301 -4.83 -10.81 3.50
C TYR A 301 -6.04 -9.92 3.20
N VAL A 302 -7.23 -10.42 3.53
CA VAL A 302 -8.53 -9.80 3.23
C VAL A 302 -9.19 -9.17 4.46
N ILE A 303 -8.37 -8.71 5.42
CA ILE A 303 -8.83 -8.12 6.68
C ILE A 303 -9.52 -6.75 6.52
N ALA A 304 -9.29 -6.09 5.40
CA ALA A 304 -9.96 -4.87 4.96
C ALA A 304 -9.79 -4.70 3.44
N PRO A 305 -10.68 -3.93 2.75
CA PRO A 305 -10.48 -3.64 1.33
C PRO A 305 -9.19 -2.89 1.02
N GLU A 306 -8.74 -2.03 1.92
CA GLU A 306 -7.47 -1.31 1.83
C GLU A 306 -6.30 -2.27 1.72
N GLU A 307 -6.21 -3.24 2.62
CA GLU A 307 -5.14 -4.24 2.67
C GLU A 307 -5.17 -5.20 1.47
N CYS A 308 -6.35 -5.69 1.14
CA CYS A 308 -6.54 -6.54 -0.03
C CYS A 308 -6.05 -5.85 -1.31
N MET A 309 -6.36 -4.57 -1.47
CA MET A 309 -5.91 -3.79 -2.62
C MET A 309 -4.43 -3.42 -2.55
N ALA A 310 -3.89 -3.11 -1.37
CA ALA A 310 -2.47 -2.81 -1.19
C ALA A 310 -1.58 -4.00 -1.60
N ASP A 311 -1.95 -5.22 -1.19
CA ASP A 311 -1.27 -6.43 -1.63
C ASP A 311 -1.33 -6.62 -3.16
N ASN A 312 -2.52 -6.51 -3.75
CA ASN A 312 -2.70 -6.67 -5.19
C ASN A 312 -1.99 -5.56 -5.99
N PHE A 313 -1.93 -4.34 -5.48
CA PHE A 313 -1.17 -3.24 -6.06
C PHE A 313 0.34 -3.53 -6.02
N GLY A 314 0.86 -3.98 -4.89
CA GLY A 314 2.25 -4.41 -4.75
C GLY A 314 2.59 -5.55 -5.72
N TYR A 315 1.73 -6.56 -5.83
CA TYR A 315 1.90 -7.65 -6.80
C TYR A 315 1.93 -7.13 -8.23
N ALA A 316 1.03 -6.24 -8.60
CA ALA A 316 0.96 -5.68 -9.94
C ALA A 316 2.25 -4.92 -10.31
N LEU A 317 2.79 -4.11 -9.39
CA LEU A 317 3.98 -3.30 -9.65
C LEU A 317 5.28 -4.11 -9.64
N VAL A 318 5.40 -5.09 -8.75
CA VAL A 318 6.67 -5.79 -8.52
C VAL A 318 6.78 -7.06 -9.35
N TYR A 319 5.71 -7.83 -9.46
CA TYR A 319 5.72 -9.10 -10.19
C TYR A 319 5.06 -9.01 -11.57
N GLY A 320 4.20 -8.01 -11.78
CA GLY A 320 3.44 -7.88 -13.03
C GLY A 320 2.54 -9.10 -13.29
N LEU A 321 2.10 -9.28 -14.53
CA LEU A 321 1.19 -10.38 -14.89
C LEU A 321 1.82 -11.78 -14.88
N ASN A 322 3.14 -11.89 -14.99
CA ASN A 322 3.82 -13.15 -15.24
C ASN A 322 4.84 -13.54 -14.15
N GLY A 323 5.03 -12.69 -13.15
CA GLY A 323 6.07 -12.91 -12.13
C GLY A 323 5.60 -13.74 -10.94
N LYS A 324 4.30 -14.06 -10.86
CA LYS A 324 3.69 -14.87 -9.80
C LYS A 324 2.50 -15.64 -10.37
N ASP A 325 2.20 -16.82 -9.82
CA ASP A 325 0.97 -17.55 -10.13
C ASP A 325 -0.20 -16.91 -9.36
N TYR A 326 -1.11 -16.29 -10.11
CA TYR A 326 -2.29 -15.65 -9.57
C TYR A 326 -3.52 -16.54 -9.73
N GLN A 327 -4.36 -16.59 -8.70
CA GLN A 327 -5.67 -17.27 -8.80
C GLN A 327 -6.72 -16.39 -9.50
N THR A 328 -6.54 -15.06 -9.44
CA THR A 328 -7.37 -14.05 -10.12
C THR A 328 -6.48 -13.11 -10.93
N PRO A 329 -5.85 -13.57 -12.03
CA PRO A 329 -4.92 -12.76 -12.82
C PRO A 329 -5.58 -11.54 -13.49
N GLU A 330 -6.91 -11.58 -13.70
CA GLU A 330 -7.69 -10.49 -14.26
C GLU A 330 -7.60 -9.24 -13.37
N LEU A 331 -7.62 -9.40 -12.03
CA LEU A 331 -7.49 -8.28 -11.09
C LEU A 331 -6.14 -7.57 -11.26
N ILE A 332 -5.04 -8.31 -11.44
CA ILE A 332 -3.73 -7.72 -11.70
C ILE A 332 -3.72 -6.95 -13.03
N ALA A 333 -4.36 -7.51 -14.07
CA ALA A 333 -4.48 -6.83 -15.36
C ALA A 333 -5.30 -5.54 -15.25
N ASP A 334 -6.39 -5.56 -14.50
CA ASP A 334 -7.25 -4.39 -14.28
C ASP A 334 -6.54 -3.29 -13.47
N ILE A 335 -5.77 -3.67 -12.44
CA ILE A 335 -4.91 -2.74 -11.69
C ILE A 335 -3.91 -2.08 -12.65
N LEU A 336 -3.11 -2.84 -13.38
CA LEU A 336 -2.13 -2.29 -14.32
C LEU A 336 -2.77 -1.37 -15.36
N ASN A 337 -3.96 -1.71 -15.85
CA ASN A 337 -4.71 -0.87 -16.76
C ASN A 337 -5.23 0.40 -16.09
N ALA A 338 -5.72 0.31 -14.85
CA ALA A 338 -6.16 1.46 -14.06
C ALA A 338 -5.02 2.44 -13.82
N LEU A 339 -3.80 1.96 -13.51
CA LEU A 339 -2.62 2.79 -13.28
C LEU A 339 -2.15 3.51 -14.55
N ARG A 340 -2.07 2.81 -15.71
CA ARG A 340 -1.72 3.40 -17.01
C ARG A 340 -2.68 4.50 -17.45
N ASN A 341 -3.95 4.38 -17.09
CA ASN A 341 -5.00 5.31 -17.49
C ASN A 341 -5.39 6.28 -16.38
N TYR A 342 -4.67 6.29 -15.27
CA TYR A 342 -4.91 7.26 -14.20
C TYR A 342 -4.52 8.66 -14.70
N LYS A 343 -5.44 9.60 -14.53
CA LYS A 343 -5.21 11.02 -14.85
C LYS A 343 -5.56 11.82 -13.60
N ASN A 344 -4.58 12.55 -13.11
CA ASN A 344 -4.74 13.52 -12.02
C ASN A 344 -5.68 14.65 -12.43
#